data_33bc23bb17b526ea4fb0d192b536246b
#
_entry.id   33bc23bb17b526ea4fb0d192b536246b
#
_cell.length_a   1.000
_cell.length_b   1.000
_cell.length_c   1.000
_cell.angle_alpha   90.00
_cell.angle_beta   90.00
_cell.angle_gamma   90.00
#
_symmetry.space_group_name_H-M   'P 1'
#
loop_
_entity.id
_entity.type
_entity.pdbx_description
1 polymer ?
#
loop_
_entity_poly.entity_id
_entity_poly.type
_entity_poly.pdbx_seq_one_letter_code
_entity_poly.pdbx_strand_id
1 'polypeptide(L)'
;KISSFGNFVCSIIITLLFFHSTVRNEESIVIFELFNILMLKMCILNQSSRFNSSNIYFKKDFCKCMISKKNMDNIDNLGMYKIYDKWPEIAKEAYEIDESSIELENIDNIVFAGMGGSGAIGDIFSSILSKTDKHVSIVKGYHLPKTVDANTLVVATSVSGNTSETLRVLEEAKKTDTNIVAFSSNGKMEKYCKSNNISHKIIPEFHSPRASFTVYLYGMLKI
;
A
#
# COMPACT_ATOMS: atom_id res chain seq x y z
N LYS A 1 20.04 1.92 -8.95
CA LYS A 1 19.33 2.83 -9.90
C LYS A 1 18.04 2.23 -10.48
N ILE A 2 17.78 0.93 -10.35
CA ILE A 2 16.55 0.27 -10.82
C ILE A 2 15.43 0.36 -9.76
N SER A 3 15.76 0.45 -8.48
CA SER A 3 14.78 0.54 -7.38
C SER A 3 14.01 1.88 -7.31
N SER A 4 14.63 2.98 -7.72
CA SER A 4 13.98 4.29 -7.69
C SER A 4 12.94 4.48 -8.81
N PHE A 5 13.08 3.76 -9.92
CA PHE A 5 12.16 3.86 -11.05
C PHE A 5 10.85 3.07 -10.81
N GLY A 6 10.96 1.91 -10.17
CA GLY A 6 9.78 1.12 -9.77
C GLY A 6 8.89 1.87 -8.76
N ASN A 7 9.50 2.58 -7.82
CA ASN A 7 8.78 3.40 -6.84
C ASN A 7 8.08 4.62 -7.48
N PHE A 8 8.71 5.22 -8.50
CA PHE A 8 8.14 6.36 -9.22
C PHE A 8 6.93 5.95 -10.07
N VAL A 9 6.99 4.80 -10.74
CA VAL A 9 5.87 4.26 -11.54
C VAL A 9 4.68 3.87 -10.66
N CYS A 10 4.92 3.21 -9.52
CA CYS A 10 3.87 2.91 -8.55
C CYS A 10 3.20 4.18 -8.00
N SER A 11 3.97 5.22 -7.66
CA SER A 11 3.44 6.49 -7.17
C SER A 11 2.51 7.16 -8.19
N ILE A 12 2.89 7.14 -9.47
CA ILE A 12 2.08 7.73 -10.55
C ILE A 12 0.77 6.93 -10.78
N ILE A 13 0.83 5.61 -10.80
CA ILE A 13 -0.34 4.74 -11.00
C ILE A 13 -1.38 4.96 -9.89
N ILE A 14 -0.92 5.08 -8.65
CA ILE A 14 -1.79 5.28 -7.49
C ILE A 14 -2.41 6.69 -7.50
N THR A 15 -1.65 7.72 -7.87
CA THR A 15 -2.17 9.08 -8.02
C THR A 15 -3.26 9.15 -9.09
N LEU A 16 -3.12 8.40 -10.18
CA LEU A 16 -4.10 8.35 -11.27
C LEU A 16 -5.36 7.57 -10.91
N LEU A 17 -5.26 6.49 -10.14
CA LEU A 17 -6.41 5.77 -9.60
C LEU A 17 -7.24 6.66 -8.67
N PHE A 18 -6.59 7.53 -7.89
CA PHE A 18 -7.26 8.51 -7.04
C PHE A 18 -7.96 9.61 -7.86
N PHE A 19 -7.36 10.08 -8.96
CA PHE A 19 -7.97 11.09 -9.82
C PHE A 19 -9.24 10.58 -10.50
N HIS A 20 -9.28 9.29 -10.85
CA HIS A 20 -10.43 8.65 -11.50
C HIS A 20 -11.64 8.51 -10.57
N SER A 21 -11.44 8.33 -9.26
CA SER A 21 -12.54 8.23 -8.29
C SER A 21 -13.21 9.57 -7.99
N THR A 22 -12.51 10.68 -8.22
CA THR A 22 -12.98 12.03 -7.84
C THR A 22 -13.63 12.80 -9.00
N VAL A 23 -13.39 12.41 -10.26
CA VAL A 23 -13.90 13.14 -11.44
C VAL A 23 -14.65 12.16 -12.36
N ARG A 24 -15.97 12.13 -12.24
CA ARG A 24 -16.89 11.40 -13.13
C ARG A 24 -17.20 12.22 -14.40
N ASN A 25 -16.22 12.37 -15.30
CA ASN A 25 -16.47 12.93 -16.63
C ASN A 25 -15.81 12.08 -17.70
N GLU A 26 -16.44 11.97 -18.88
CA GLU A 26 -15.94 11.18 -20.02
C GLU A 26 -14.51 11.56 -20.46
N GLU A 27 -14.11 12.80 -20.27
CA GLU A 27 -12.73 13.26 -20.54
C GLU A 27 -11.66 12.55 -19.70
N SER A 28 -11.99 12.10 -18.48
CA SER A 28 -11.07 11.41 -17.60
C SER A 28 -10.70 10.01 -18.08
N ILE A 29 -11.61 9.35 -18.80
CA ILE A 29 -11.40 8.03 -19.39
C ILE A 29 -10.41 8.13 -20.55
N VAL A 30 -10.55 9.17 -21.38
CA VAL A 30 -9.66 9.41 -22.51
C VAL A 30 -8.23 9.74 -22.05
N ILE A 31 -8.08 10.52 -20.97
CA ILE A 31 -6.77 10.83 -20.40
C ILE A 31 -6.11 9.57 -19.83
N PHE A 32 -6.87 8.69 -19.19
CA PHE A 32 -6.36 7.42 -18.65
C PHE A 32 -5.91 6.45 -19.76
N GLU A 33 -6.69 6.33 -20.82
CA GLU A 33 -6.34 5.54 -22.02
C GLU A 33 -5.09 6.09 -22.71
N LEU A 34 -5.01 7.41 -22.93
CA LEU A 34 -3.84 8.07 -23.50
C LEU A 34 -2.58 7.90 -22.65
N PHE A 35 -2.72 7.95 -21.32
CA PHE A 35 -1.61 7.76 -20.41
C PHE A 35 -1.10 6.31 -20.42
N ASN A 36 -1.99 5.32 -20.43
CA ASN A 36 -1.60 3.92 -20.56
C ASN A 36 -0.86 3.67 -21.89
N ILE A 37 -1.33 4.25 -22.99
CA ILE A 37 -0.68 4.18 -24.30
C ILE A 37 0.70 4.86 -24.26
N LEU A 38 0.82 6.00 -23.58
CA LEU A 38 2.09 6.73 -23.44
C LEU A 38 3.10 5.95 -22.58
N MET A 39 2.64 5.35 -21.49
CA MET A 39 3.48 4.51 -20.63
C MET A 39 3.94 3.22 -21.31
N LEU A 40 3.06 2.58 -22.10
CA LEU A 40 3.45 1.45 -22.95
C LEU A 40 4.50 1.88 -23.98
N LYS A 41 4.32 3.05 -24.65
CA LYS A 41 5.29 3.59 -25.58
C LYS A 41 6.62 3.94 -24.92
N MET A 42 6.63 4.53 -23.73
CA MET A 42 7.85 4.83 -22.97
C MET A 42 8.57 3.55 -22.52
N CYS A 43 7.86 2.50 -22.11
CA CYS A 43 8.45 1.19 -21.85
C CYS A 43 9.11 0.60 -23.11
N ILE A 44 8.45 0.71 -24.25
CA ILE A 44 8.97 0.22 -25.53
C ILE A 44 10.18 1.04 -26.00
N LEU A 45 10.14 2.37 -25.87
CA LEU A 45 11.23 3.26 -26.28
C LEU A 45 12.46 3.14 -25.38
N ASN A 46 12.28 2.94 -24.07
CA ASN A 46 13.39 2.75 -23.14
C ASN A 46 14.09 1.39 -23.30
N GLN A 47 13.42 0.41 -23.92
CA GLN A 47 14.07 -0.83 -24.34
C GLN A 47 14.83 -0.73 -25.67
N SER A 48 14.45 0.21 -26.56
CA SER A 48 15.06 0.34 -27.88
C SER A 48 16.45 0.99 -27.88
N SER A 49 16.83 1.74 -26.84
CA SER A 49 18.10 2.46 -26.78
C SER A 49 19.32 1.63 -26.33
N ARG A 50 19.18 0.32 -26.08
CA ARG A 50 20.27 -0.55 -25.56
C ARG A 50 20.47 -1.90 -26.26
N PHE A 51 19.82 -2.19 -27.38
CA PHE A 51 19.97 -3.53 -27.99
C PHE A 51 20.18 -3.48 -29.52
N ASN A 52 21.23 -4.16 -29.95
CA ASN A 52 21.55 -4.46 -31.35
C ASN A 52 20.43 -5.29 -31.99
N SER A 53 20.04 -4.98 -33.22
CA SER A 53 18.85 -5.45 -33.92
C SER A 53 18.73 -6.98 -34.14
N SER A 54 19.79 -7.75 -33.94
CA SER A 54 19.81 -9.21 -34.19
C SER A 54 19.18 -10.06 -33.06
N ASN A 55 18.91 -9.50 -31.88
CA ASN A 55 18.41 -10.25 -30.73
C ASN A 55 16.91 -10.01 -30.42
N ILE A 56 16.22 -9.22 -31.22
CA ILE A 56 14.82 -8.82 -30.95
C ILE A 56 13.83 -9.95 -31.19
N TYR A 57 14.10 -10.84 -32.16
CA TYR A 57 13.20 -11.93 -32.49
C TYR A 57 13.07 -12.99 -31.40
N PHE A 58 14.16 -13.31 -30.70
CA PHE A 58 14.15 -14.32 -29.65
C PHE A 58 13.37 -13.90 -28.39
N LYS A 59 13.35 -12.60 -28.09
CA LYS A 59 12.63 -12.06 -26.91
C LYS A 59 11.13 -11.97 -27.09
N LYS A 60 10.64 -11.77 -28.31
CA LYS A 60 9.21 -11.59 -28.58
C LYS A 60 8.44 -12.91 -28.42
N ASP A 61 9.03 -14.01 -28.82
CA ASP A 61 8.43 -15.34 -28.68
C ASP A 61 8.52 -15.87 -27.24
N PHE A 62 9.60 -15.55 -26.50
CA PHE A 62 9.77 -15.89 -25.11
C PHE A 62 8.75 -15.18 -24.19
N CYS A 63 8.52 -13.88 -24.40
CA CYS A 63 7.48 -13.14 -23.69
C CYS A 63 6.05 -13.66 -24.01
N LYS A 64 5.80 -14.04 -25.26
CA LYS A 64 4.48 -14.53 -25.69
C LYS A 64 4.12 -15.89 -25.07
N CYS A 65 5.13 -16.73 -24.80
CA CYS A 65 4.93 -18.03 -24.15
C CYS A 65 4.75 -17.95 -22.62
N MET A 66 5.30 -16.92 -21.96
CA MET A 66 5.32 -16.83 -20.48
C MET A 66 4.07 -16.21 -19.86
N ILE A 67 3.28 -15.44 -20.60
CA ILE A 67 2.13 -14.66 -20.08
C ILE A 67 0.78 -15.22 -20.55
N SER A 68 0.67 -16.50 -20.83
CA SER A 68 -0.64 -17.11 -21.07
C SER A 68 -1.33 -17.44 -19.74
N LYS A 69 -2.66 -17.29 -19.68
CA LYS A 69 -3.45 -17.65 -18.49
C LYS A 69 -3.18 -19.11 -18.06
N LYS A 70 -3.05 -20.03 -19.03
CA LYS A 70 -2.71 -21.43 -18.77
C LYS A 70 -1.35 -21.59 -18.08
N ASN A 71 -0.38 -20.75 -18.44
CA ASN A 71 0.94 -20.80 -17.79
C ASN A 71 0.90 -20.17 -16.40
N MET A 72 0.07 -19.13 -16.18
CA MET A 72 -0.15 -18.58 -14.86
C MET A 72 -0.81 -19.61 -13.92
N ASP A 73 -1.84 -20.30 -14.35
CA ASP A 73 -2.51 -21.34 -13.57
C ASP A 73 -1.55 -22.48 -13.17
N ASN A 74 -0.56 -22.79 -14.01
CA ASN A 74 0.45 -23.83 -13.70
C ASN A 74 1.51 -23.36 -12.68
N ILE A 75 1.81 -22.07 -12.62
CA ILE A 75 2.83 -21.49 -11.74
C ILE A 75 2.21 -21.02 -10.42
N ASP A 76 1.08 -20.34 -10.51
CA ASP A 76 0.34 -19.79 -9.36
C ASP A 76 -0.72 -20.80 -8.90
N ASN A 77 -0.28 -21.89 -8.33
CA ASN A 77 -1.15 -22.96 -7.82
C ASN A 77 -2.10 -22.50 -6.71
N LEU A 78 -1.77 -21.42 -6.02
CA LEU A 78 -2.59 -20.82 -4.95
C LEU A 78 -3.53 -19.75 -5.46
N GLY A 79 -3.43 -19.37 -6.72
CA GLY A 79 -4.34 -18.43 -7.38
C GLY A 79 -4.22 -16.97 -6.91
N MET A 80 -3.01 -16.51 -6.55
CA MET A 80 -2.78 -15.13 -6.10
C MET A 80 -3.18 -14.10 -7.16
N TYR A 81 -2.96 -14.39 -8.45
CA TYR A 81 -3.37 -13.49 -9.53
C TYR A 81 -4.89 -13.26 -9.57
N LYS A 82 -5.70 -14.26 -9.14
CA LYS A 82 -7.16 -14.14 -9.06
C LYS A 82 -7.60 -13.16 -7.98
N ILE A 83 -6.78 -12.98 -6.95
CA ILE A 83 -7.02 -11.94 -5.93
C ILE A 83 -6.73 -10.56 -6.52
N TYR A 84 -5.67 -10.41 -7.31
CA TYR A 84 -5.38 -9.14 -8.00
C TYR A 84 -6.48 -8.75 -8.99
N ASP A 85 -7.06 -9.72 -9.71
CA ASP A 85 -8.22 -9.47 -10.60
C ASP A 85 -9.43 -8.93 -9.83
N LYS A 86 -9.56 -9.24 -8.52
CA LYS A 86 -10.65 -8.78 -7.63
C LYS A 86 -10.31 -7.52 -6.83
N TRP A 87 -9.13 -6.93 -7.02
CA TRP A 87 -8.75 -5.73 -6.28
C TRP A 87 -9.73 -4.56 -6.38
N PRO A 88 -10.39 -4.27 -7.53
CA PRO A 88 -11.39 -3.22 -7.60
C PRO A 88 -12.58 -3.46 -6.67
N GLU A 89 -13.10 -4.68 -6.62
CA GLU A 89 -14.21 -5.08 -5.76
C GLU A 89 -13.79 -5.04 -4.29
N ILE A 90 -12.62 -5.60 -3.96
CA ILE A 90 -12.04 -5.58 -2.60
C ILE A 90 -11.82 -4.14 -2.12
N ALA A 91 -11.35 -3.24 -2.98
CA ALA A 91 -11.18 -1.82 -2.66
C ALA A 91 -12.51 -1.16 -2.30
N LYS A 92 -13.54 -1.40 -3.12
CA LYS A 92 -14.87 -0.87 -2.90
C LYS A 92 -15.48 -1.38 -1.60
N GLU A 93 -15.46 -2.70 -1.39
CA GLU A 93 -15.96 -3.32 -0.16
C GLU A 93 -15.24 -2.79 1.08
N ALA A 94 -13.92 -2.70 1.05
CA ALA A 94 -13.12 -2.18 2.16
C ALA A 94 -13.44 -0.71 2.48
N TYR A 95 -13.72 0.10 1.45
CA TYR A 95 -14.09 1.50 1.63
C TYR A 95 -15.53 1.68 2.12
N GLU A 96 -16.43 0.77 1.75
CA GLU A 96 -17.85 0.81 2.13
C GLU A 96 -18.12 0.27 3.54
N ILE A 97 -17.19 -0.46 4.16
CA ILE A 97 -17.33 -0.91 5.56
C ILE A 97 -17.51 0.32 6.44
N ASP A 98 -18.68 0.37 7.11
CA ASP A 98 -18.98 1.43 8.05
C ASP A 98 -18.30 1.12 9.39
N GLU A 99 -17.13 1.71 9.61
CA GLU A 99 -16.43 1.63 10.89
C GLU A 99 -16.57 2.94 11.65
N SER A 100 -16.70 2.85 12.96
CA SER A 100 -16.69 4.03 13.83
C SER A 100 -15.42 4.84 13.59
N SER A 101 -15.57 6.12 13.28
CA SER A 101 -14.45 7.08 13.20
C SER A 101 -13.69 7.09 14.52
N ILE A 102 -12.38 7.25 14.42
CA ILE A 102 -11.54 7.47 15.60
C ILE A 102 -11.50 8.98 15.80
N GLU A 103 -12.02 9.44 16.93
CA GLU A 103 -11.91 10.85 17.29
C GLU A 103 -10.46 11.13 17.69
N LEU A 104 -9.80 11.96 16.93
CA LEU A 104 -8.42 12.38 17.15
C LEU A 104 -8.40 13.92 17.23
N GLU A 105 -7.94 14.45 18.34
CA GLU A 105 -7.81 15.87 18.54
C GLU A 105 -6.33 16.27 18.62
N ASN A 106 -6.03 17.47 18.10
CA ASN A 106 -4.73 18.13 18.22
C ASN A 106 -3.54 17.27 17.70
N ILE A 107 -3.72 16.58 16.57
CA ILE A 107 -2.65 15.83 15.92
C ILE A 107 -1.86 16.73 14.97
N ASP A 108 -0.58 16.88 15.23
CA ASP A 108 0.37 17.63 14.38
C ASP A 108 1.33 16.70 13.64
N ASN A 109 1.65 15.56 14.27
CA ASN A 109 2.58 14.56 13.74
C ASN A 109 1.88 13.22 13.51
N ILE A 110 2.19 12.56 12.40
CA ILE A 110 1.68 11.23 12.09
C ILE A 110 2.88 10.31 11.79
N VAL A 111 2.95 9.18 12.47
CA VAL A 111 3.99 8.17 12.26
C VAL A 111 3.35 6.90 11.73
N PHE A 112 3.61 6.55 10.48
CA PHE A 112 3.22 5.25 9.94
C PHE A 112 4.32 4.22 10.20
N ALA A 113 3.99 3.16 10.92
CA ALA A 113 4.92 2.08 11.24
C ALA A 113 4.48 0.77 10.58
N GLY A 114 5.36 0.18 9.75
CA GLY A 114 5.08 -1.07 9.06
C GLY A 114 6.25 -1.54 8.20
N MET A 115 6.29 -2.83 7.91
CA MET A 115 7.33 -3.46 7.11
C MET A 115 6.79 -3.90 5.75
N GLY A 116 7.65 -3.97 4.73
CA GLY A 116 7.28 -4.47 3.41
C GLY A 116 6.08 -3.74 2.80
N GLY A 117 5.03 -4.47 2.43
CA GLY A 117 3.77 -3.91 1.89
C GLY A 117 3.06 -2.98 2.87
N SER A 118 3.05 -3.29 4.16
CA SER A 118 2.49 -2.42 5.20
C SER A 118 3.26 -1.08 5.31
N GLY A 119 4.59 -1.12 5.15
CA GLY A 119 5.40 0.10 5.07
C GLY A 119 5.13 0.92 3.80
N ALA A 120 4.86 0.26 2.68
CA ALA A 120 4.51 0.94 1.42
C ALA A 120 3.15 1.67 1.50
N ILE A 121 2.21 1.17 2.30
CA ILE A 121 0.96 1.89 2.59
C ILE A 121 1.27 3.21 3.29
N GLY A 122 2.19 3.22 4.26
CA GLY A 122 2.67 4.44 4.91
C GLY A 122 3.28 5.44 3.91
N ASP A 123 4.06 4.97 2.93
CA ASP A 123 4.62 5.84 1.87
C ASP A 123 3.49 6.54 1.07
N ILE A 124 2.39 5.83 0.78
CA ILE A 124 1.24 6.38 0.06
C ILE A 124 0.54 7.45 0.91
N PHE A 125 0.23 7.14 2.17
CA PHE A 125 -0.40 8.10 3.07
C PHE A 125 0.48 9.33 3.27
N SER A 126 1.79 9.18 3.41
CA SER A 126 2.73 10.29 3.45
C SER A 126 2.64 11.18 2.20
N SER A 127 2.51 10.57 1.02
CA SER A 127 2.34 11.31 -0.24
C SER A 127 1.00 12.06 -0.30
N ILE A 128 -0.08 11.45 0.17
CA ILE A 128 -1.41 12.07 0.24
C ILE A 128 -1.38 13.26 1.21
N LEU A 129 -0.83 13.06 2.40
CA LEU A 129 -0.78 14.05 3.47
C LEU A 129 0.28 15.14 3.27
N SER A 130 1.17 14.99 2.29
CA SER A 130 2.24 15.97 1.99
C SER A 130 1.74 17.37 1.65
N LYS A 131 0.45 17.51 1.32
CA LYS A 131 -0.20 18.80 1.02
C LYS A 131 -0.95 19.39 2.21
N THR A 132 -0.91 18.74 3.36
CA THR A 132 -1.50 19.21 4.61
C THR A 132 -0.44 19.86 5.48
N ASP A 133 -0.85 20.46 6.59
CA ASP A 133 0.03 21.03 7.61
C ASP A 133 0.62 20.01 8.57
N LYS A 134 0.35 18.70 8.36
CA LYS A 134 0.80 17.61 9.24
C LYS A 134 2.20 17.14 8.87
N HIS A 135 3.02 16.94 9.90
CA HIS A 135 4.31 16.29 9.71
C HIS A 135 4.13 14.77 9.65
N VAL A 136 4.58 14.14 8.57
CA VAL A 136 4.43 12.69 8.39
C VAL A 136 5.80 12.02 8.33
N SER A 137 6.01 10.99 9.16
CA SER A 137 7.18 10.15 9.13
C SER A 137 6.83 8.68 9.00
N ILE A 138 7.77 7.89 8.45
CA ILE A 138 7.57 6.46 8.17
C ILE A 138 8.66 5.68 8.87
N VAL A 139 8.24 4.68 9.65
CA VAL A 139 9.13 3.78 10.37
C VAL A 139 9.07 2.39 9.74
N LYS A 140 10.18 1.99 9.12
CA LYS A 140 10.42 0.65 8.60
C LYS A 140 11.55 0.01 9.42
N GLY A 141 11.28 -0.22 10.71
CA GLY A 141 12.27 -0.69 11.68
C GLY A 141 11.69 -0.83 13.08
N TYR A 142 12.57 -0.82 14.09
CA TYR A 142 12.25 -1.17 15.47
C TYR A 142 12.00 0.02 16.38
N HIS A 143 12.33 1.26 15.97
CA HIS A 143 12.34 2.41 16.86
C HIS A 143 11.51 3.58 16.33
N LEU A 144 10.79 4.22 17.23
CA LEU A 144 10.09 5.47 16.97
C LEU A 144 11.07 6.65 16.83
N PRO A 145 10.72 7.69 16.05
CA PRO A 145 11.41 8.96 16.08
C PRO A 145 11.37 9.56 17.49
N LYS A 146 12.43 10.26 17.89
CA LYS A 146 12.50 10.95 19.19
C LYS A 146 11.58 12.17 19.29
N THR A 147 10.98 12.57 18.17
CA THR A 147 10.04 13.70 18.07
C THR A 147 8.59 13.31 18.38
N VAL A 148 8.36 12.05 18.76
CA VAL A 148 7.03 11.54 19.12
C VAL A 148 6.61 12.09 20.49
N ASP A 149 5.41 12.65 20.56
CA ASP A 149 4.82 13.32 21.73
C ASP A 149 3.30 13.11 21.80
N ALA A 150 2.62 13.83 22.70
CA ALA A 150 1.18 13.74 22.90
C ALA A 150 0.36 14.18 21.67
N ASN A 151 0.91 15.04 20.79
CA ASN A 151 0.28 15.48 19.57
C ASN A 151 0.62 14.58 18.36
N THR A 152 1.16 13.41 18.63
CA THR A 152 1.54 12.43 17.60
C THR A 152 0.52 11.30 17.54
N LEU A 153 0.12 10.95 16.31
CA LEU A 153 -0.61 9.73 16.00
C LEU A 153 0.35 8.66 15.46
N VAL A 154 0.45 7.53 16.13
CA VAL A 154 1.19 6.35 15.66
C VAL A 154 0.22 5.37 15.02
N VAL A 155 0.36 5.15 13.72
CA VAL A 155 -0.42 4.19 12.93
C VAL A 155 0.43 2.95 12.68
N ALA A 156 0.19 1.89 13.45
CA ALA A 156 0.94 0.65 13.37
C ALA A 156 0.22 -0.38 12.48
N THR A 157 0.84 -0.77 11.37
CA THR A 157 0.24 -1.69 10.39
C THR A 157 1.06 -2.96 10.22
N SER A 158 0.43 -4.12 10.44
CA SER A 158 1.01 -5.43 10.19
C SER A 158 -0.08 -6.40 9.74
N VAL A 159 -0.11 -6.78 8.47
CA VAL A 159 -1.14 -7.68 7.93
C VAL A 159 -1.25 -8.96 8.76
N SER A 160 -0.15 -9.65 9.02
CA SER A 160 -0.14 -10.88 9.85
C SER A 160 -0.30 -10.61 11.35
N GLY A 161 -0.15 -9.36 11.81
CA GLY A 161 -0.11 -9.01 13.22
C GLY A 161 1.08 -9.58 14.02
N ASN A 162 2.09 -10.12 13.34
CA ASN A 162 3.22 -10.82 13.98
C ASN A 162 4.60 -10.23 13.65
N THR A 163 4.65 -9.12 12.91
CA THR A 163 5.90 -8.45 12.52
C THR A 163 6.59 -7.88 13.75
N SER A 164 7.78 -8.38 14.07
CA SER A 164 8.52 -8.03 15.31
C SER A 164 8.88 -6.55 15.37
N GLU A 165 9.26 -5.95 14.25
CA GLU A 165 9.58 -4.53 14.14
C GLU A 165 8.37 -3.67 14.51
N THR A 166 7.23 -3.95 13.89
CA THR A 166 6.00 -3.18 14.13
C THR A 166 5.46 -3.37 15.55
N LEU A 167 5.56 -4.59 16.10
CA LEU A 167 5.21 -4.85 17.51
C LEU A 167 6.09 -4.06 18.46
N ARG A 168 7.40 -3.98 18.18
CA ARG A 168 8.33 -3.22 19.01
C ARG A 168 8.02 -1.73 18.98
N VAL A 169 7.72 -1.17 17.79
CA VAL A 169 7.28 0.22 17.67
C VAL A 169 6.00 0.47 18.46
N LEU A 170 5.05 -0.44 18.42
CA LEU A 170 3.81 -0.36 19.20
C LEU A 170 4.05 -0.37 20.71
N GLU A 171 5.00 -1.21 21.17
CA GLU A 171 5.44 -1.23 22.57
C GLU A 171 6.14 0.05 23.01
N GLU A 172 6.91 0.67 22.12
CA GLU A 172 7.56 1.97 22.39
C GLU A 172 6.52 3.09 22.45
N ALA A 173 5.59 3.12 21.48
CA ALA A 173 4.50 4.10 21.43
C ALA A 173 3.65 4.07 22.71
N LYS A 174 3.37 2.88 23.26
CA LYS A 174 2.61 2.73 24.49
C LYS A 174 3.30 3.33 25.72
N LYS A 175 4.63 3.50 25.70
CA LYS A 175 5.40 4.12 26.79
C LYS A 175 5.45 5.64 26.70
N THR A 176 5.02 6.18 25.58
CA THR A 176 4.89 7.62 25.34
C THR A 176 3.42 8.01 25.45
N ASP A 177 3.14 9.28 25.66
CA ASP A 177 1.77 9.80 25.75
C ASP A 177 1.24 10.12 24.34
N THR A 178 1.26 9.13 23.45
CA THR A 178 0.85 9.28 22.05
C THR A 178 -0.49 8.65 21.75
N ASN A 179 -1.20 9.15 20.75
CA ASN A 179 -2.36 8.49 20.18
C ASN A 179 -1.90 7.29 19.33
N ILE A 180 -2.53 6.13 19.51
CA ILE A 180 -2.13 4.90 18.83
C ILE A 180 -3.33 4.25 18.18
N VAL A 181 -3.19 3.91 16.89
CA VAL A 181 -4.13 3.09 16.14
C VAL A 181 -3.36 1.95 15.47
N ALA A 182 -3.85 0.74 15.62
CA ALA A 182 -3.22 -0.45 15.06
C ALA A 182 -4.12 -1.15 14.06
N PHE A 183 -3.54 -1.68 12.98
CA PHE A 183 -4.22 -2.43 11.93
C PHE A 183 -3.57 -3.79 11.73
N SER A 184 -4.33 -4.86 11.87
CA SER A 184 -3.89 -6.20 11.52
C SER A 184 -5.09 -7.13 11.24
N SER A 185 -4.82 -8.28 10.61
CA SER A 185 -5.88 -9.30 10.46
C SER A 185 -6.13 -10.07 11.75
N ASN A 186 -5.08 -10.27 12.55
CA ASN A 186 -5.09 -11.01 13.81
C ASN A 186 -3.70 -10.97 14.49
N GLY A 187 -3.35 -11.99 15.23
CA GLY A 187 -1.99 -12.25 15.71
C GLY A 187 -1.65 -11.64 17.06
N LYS A 188 -0.35 -11.42 17.28
CA LYS A 188 0.16 -10.86 18.53
C LYS A 188 -0.25 -9.39 18.72
N MET A 189 -0.38 -8.64 17.60
CA MET A 189 -0.77 -7.23 17.63
C MET A 189 -2.18 -7.06 18.19
N GLU A 190 -3.14 -7.84 17.73
CA GLU A 190 -4.50 -7.83 18.25
C GLU A 190 -4.54 -8.09 19.77
N LYS A 191 -3.82 -9.15 20.21
CA LYS A 191 -3.74 -9.51 21.64
C LYS A 191 -3.12 -8.39 22.47
N TYR A 192 -2.04 -7.81 21.97
CA TYR A 192 -1.35 -6.71 22.65
C TYR A 192 -2.25 -5.47 22.76
N CYS A 193 -2.94 -5.10 21.68
CA CYS A 193 -3.85 -3.96 21.67
C CYS A 193 -5.00 -4.15 22.66
N LYS A 194 -5.63 -5.32 22.67
CA LYS A 194 -6.70 -5.65 23.64
C LYS A 194 -6.23 -5.55 25.08
N SER A 195 -5.03 -6.06 25.39
CA SER A 195 -4.48 -6.03 26.74
C SER A 195 -4.06 -4.64 27.23
N ASN A 196 -3.85 -3.70 26.30
CA ASN A 196 -3.32 -2.36 26.60
C ASN A 196 -4.32 -1.22 26.29
N ASN A 197 -5.57 -1.54 25.97
CA ASN A 197 -6.61 -0.59 25.56
C ASN A 197 -6.16 0.32 24.41
N ILE A 198 -5.54 -0.26 23.39
CA ILE A 198 -5.13 0.42 22.16
C ILE A 198 -6.22 0.22 21.12
N SER A 199 -6.60 1.28 20.40
CA SER A 199 -7.53 1.17 19.28
C SER A 199 -6.97 0.25 18.21
N HIS A 200 -7.68 -0.84 17.92
CA HIS A 200 -7.29 -1.85 16.95
C HIS A 200 -8.40 -2.11 15.96
N LYS A 201 -8.11 -1.93 14.69
CA LYS A 201 -9.00 -2.22 13.58
C LYS A 201 -8.59 -3.53 12.91
N ILE A 202 -9.55 -4.46 12.79
CA ILE A 202 -9.32 -5.75 12.14
C ILE A 202 -9.59 -5.59 10.66
N ILE A 203 -8.56 -5.79 9.83
CA ILE A 203 -8.68 -5.81 8.38
C ILE A 203 -8.31 -7.22 7.89
N PRO A 204 -9.16 -7.90 7.11
CA PRO A 204 -8.92 -9.28 6.71
C PRO A 204 -7.67 -9.43 5.84
N GLU A 205 -6.98 -10.55 5.96
CA GLU A 205 -5.92 -10.96 5.04
C GLU A 205 -6.49 -11.80 3.91
N PHE A 206 -6.14 -11.44 2.66
CA PHE A 206 -6.48 -12.20 1.45
C PHE A 206 -5.25 -12.89 0.92
N HIS A 207 -5.24 -14.21 0.90
CA HIS A 207 -4.17 -15.05 0.34
C HIS A 207 -2.78 -14.81 0.96
N SER A 208 -2.32 -13.59 1.02
CA SER A 208 -1.00 -13.20 1.53
C SER A 208 -0.97 -11.70 1.87
N PRO A 209 0.01 -11.25 2.69
CA PRO A 209 0.15 -9.82 3.01
C PRO A 209 0.28 -8.94 1.78
N ARG A 210 0.91 -9.44 0.71
CA ARG A 210 1.09 -8.70 -0.55
C ARG A 210 -0.22 -8.54 -1.32
N ALA A 211 -1.04 -9.58 -1.37
CA ALA A 211 -2.34 -9.56 -2.04
C ALA A 211 -3.38 -8.74 -1.25
N SER A 212 -3.17 -8.56 0.06
CA SER A 212 -4.03 -7.78 0.96
C SER A 212 -3.75 -6.27 0.93
N PHE A 213 -2.82 -5.81 0.08
CA PHE A 213 -2.43 -4.39 0.03
C PHE A 213 -3.62 -3.46 -0.15
N THR A 214 -4.50 -3.77 -1.10
CA THR A 214 -5.65 -2.95 -1.46
C THR A 214 -6.67 -2.85 -0.32
N VAL A 215 -7.01 -3.96 0.34
CA VAL A 215 -7.98 -3.92 1.44
C VAL A 215 -7.46 -3.08 2.61
N TYR A 216 -6.14 -3.13 2.92
CA TYR A 216 -5.54 -2.29 3.95
C TYR A 216 -5.52 -0.82 3.54
N LEU A 217 -5.12 -0.52 2.30
CA LEU A 217 -5.09 0.86 1.80
C LEU A 217 -6.46 1.53 1.92
N TYR A 218 -7.51 0.88 1.40
CA TYR A 218 -8.84 1.46 1.37
C TYR A 218 -9.56 1.40 2.72
N GLY A 219 -9.32 0.36 3.52
CA GLY A 219 -9.84 0.28 4.89
C GLY A 219 -9.25 1.33 5.83
N MET A 220 -8.01 1.77 5.58
CA MET A 220 -7.35 2.81 6.38
C MET A 220 -7.71 4.24 5.95
N LEU A 221 -8.36 4.46 4.80
CA LEU A 221 -8.74 5.80 4.34
C LEU A 221 -9.83 6.48 5.17
N LYS A 222 -10.45 5.77 6.10
CA LYS A 222 -11.54 6.29 6.94
C LYS A 222 -11.14 6.67 8.38
N ILE A 223 -9.83 6.76 8.63
CA ILE A 223 -9.30 7.15 9.95
C ILE A 223 -9.40 8.64 10.15
#